data_98767d8e93edd9cc33dee21495bb0738
#
_entry.id   98767d8e93edd9cc33dee21495bb0738
#
_cell.length_a   1.000
_cell.length_b   1.000
_cell.length_c   1.000
_cell.angle_alpha   90.00
_cell.angle_beta   90.00
_cell.angle_gamma   90.00
#
_symmetry.space_group_name_H-M   'P 1'
#
loop_
_entity.id
_entity.type
_entity.pdbx_description
1 polymer ?
#
loop_
_entity_poly.entity_id
_entity_poly.type
_entity_poly.pdbx_seq_one_letter_code
_entity_poly.pdbx_strand_id
1 'polypeptide(L)'
;RIPSADELLVLWPDEALEQVAPDSGTAILVLTHDDKFDLPLLAGALAGEAFYVGALGSRRNQERRRGVLLEQGVPEEQLDRISGPAGLDLGAASPAETALSMLAEILAVRAGREGGRLRDSRERIHAEPAQRI
;
A
#
# COMPACT_ATOMS: atom_id res chain seq x y z
N ARG A 1 -1.67 13.82 -7.16
CA ARG A 1 -0.30 13.95 -6.69
C ARG A 1 -0.24 14.84 -5.44
N ILE A 2 0.46 14.36 -4.44
CA ILE A 2 0.62 15.09 -3.19
C ILE A 2 1.70 16.16 -3.37
N PRO A 3 1.48 17.41 -2.90
CA PRO A 3 2.42 18.51 -3.14
C PRO A 3 3.81 18.33 -2.55
N SER A 4 4.00 17.46 -1.57
CA SER A 4 5.33 17.15 -1.05
C SER A 4 6.08 16.30 -2.06
N ALA A 5 7.23 15.76 -1.73
CA ALA A 5 7.96 14.87 -2.62
C ALA A 5 7.27 13.52 -2.83
N ASP A 6 6.21 13.23 -2.09
CA ASP A 6 5.52 11.95 -2.16
C ASP A 6 4.52 11.90 -3.30
N GLU A 7 4.26 10.70 -3.77
CA GLU A 7 3.37 10.47 -4.90
C GLU A 7 2.48 9.26 -4.62
N LEU A 8 1.17 9.45 -4.79
CA LEU A 8 0.21 8.37 -4.69
C LEU A 8 -0.18 7.94 -6.09
N LEU A 9 0.04 6.68 -6.41
CA LEU A 9 -0.31 6.12 -7.70
C LEU A 9 -1.50 5.18 -7.55
N VAL A 10 -2.53 5.43 -8.36
CA VAL A 10 -3.67 4.53 -8.49
C VAL A 10 -3.58 3.99 -9.91
N LEU A 11 -3.19 2.72 -10.03
CA LEU A 11 -2.91 2.11 -11.31
C LEU A 11 -4.09 1.24 -11.77
N TRP A 12 -4.44 1.38 -13.02
CA TRP A 12 -5.42 0.54 -13.69
C TRP A 12 -4.70 -0.58 -14.44
N PRO A 13 -5.38 -1.69 -14.72
CA PRO A 13 -4.71 -2.86 -15.30
C PRO A 13 -3.99 -2.62 -16.61
N ASP A 14 -4.42 -1.64 -17.39
CA ASP A 14 -3.80 -1.32 -18.67
C ASP A 14 -2.63 -0.34 -18.57
N GLU A 15 -2.31 0.10 -17.38
CA GLU A 15 -1.17 0.99 -17.14
C GLU A 15 0.03 0.15 -16.70
N ALA A 16 1.13 0.29 -17.39
CA ALA A 16 2.34 -0.46 -17.08
C ALA A 16 3.22 0.28 -16.07
N LEU A 17 3.78 -0.46 -15.13
CA LEU A 17 4.68 0.13 -14.14
C LEU A 17 5.92 0.77 -14.78
N GLU A 18 6.36 0.27 -15.92
CA GLU A 18 7.49 0.86 -16.61
C GLU A 18 7.20 2.27 -17.17
N GLN A 19 5.93 2.65 -17.26
CA GLN A 19 5.55 4.01 -17.65
C GLN A 19 5.60 4.97 -16.47
N VAL A 20 5.62 4.42 -15.27
CA VAL A 20 5.66 5.17 -14.03
C VAL A 20 6.88 4.66 -13.28
N ALA A 21 7.83 5.44 -12.96
CA ALA A 21 9.02 4.98 -12.25
C ALA A 21 8.84 5.15 -10.73
N PRO A 22 8.21 4.19 -10.03
CA PRO A 22 8.00 4.31 -8.59
C PRO A 22 9.33 4.39 -7.85
N ASP A 23 9.39 5.26 -6.86
CA ASP A 23 10.55 5.41 -6.02
C ASP A 23 10.15 5.32 -4.54
N SER A 24 11.08 5.61 -3.65
CA SER A 24 10.86 5.51 -2.22
C SER A 24 9.84 6.51 -1.67
N GLY A 25 9.44 7.49 -2.47
CA GLY A 25 8.37 8.42 -2.11
C GLY A 25 7.01 8.06 -2.71
N THR A 26 6.89 6.87 -3.30
CA THR A 26 5.70 6.43 -4.01
C THR A 26 4.90 5.43 -3.20
N ALA A 27 3.59 5.62 -3.16
CA ALA A 27 2.64 4.63 -2.65
C ALA A 27 1.82 4.09 -3.82
N ILE A 28 1.68 2.78 -3.88
CA ILE A 28 0.92 2.10 -4.93
C ILE A 28 -0.30 1.43 -4.31
N LEU A 29 -1.46 1.68 -4.89
CA LEU A 29 -2.72 1.14 -4.40
C LEU A 29 -3.44 0.46 -5.56
N VAL A 30 -3.64 -0.85 -5.44
CA VAL A 30 -4.30 -1.66 -6.47
C VAL A 30 -5.77 -1.79 -6.09
N LEU A 31 -6.65 -1.21 -6.89
CA LEU A 31 -8.09 -1.10 -6.58
C LEU A 31 -8.98 -2.00 -7.42
N THR A 32 -8.41 -2.87 -8.22
CA THR A 32 -9.20 -3.78 -9.06
C THR A 32 -9.28 -5.17 -8.45
N HIS A 33 -10.11 -6.02 -9.02
CA HIS A 33 -10.33 -7.38 -8.54
C HIS A 33 -10.01 -8.44 -9.59
N ASP A 34 -9.35 -8.05 -10.66
CA ASP A 34 -9.04 -8.96 -11.77
C ASP A 34 -7.63 -9.49 -11.61
N ASP A 35 -7.52 -10.75 -11.17
CA ASP A 35 -6.23 -11.39 -10.92
C ASP A 35 -5.32 -11.40 -12.13
N LYS A 36 -5.90 -11.49 -13.32
CA LYS A 36 -5.12 -11.51 -14.55
C LYS A 36 -4.21 -10.29 -14.67
N PHE A 37 -4.67 -9.15 -14.16
CA PHE A 37 -3.91 -7.91 -14.18
C PHE A 37 -3.28 -7.60 -12.82
N ASP A 38 -4.00 -7.88 -11.73
CA ASP A 38 -3.58 -7.49 -10.39
C ASP A 38 -2.34 -8.25 -9.92
N LEU A 39 -2.25 -9.54 -10.24
CA LEU A 39 -1.12 -10.34 -9.77
C LEU A 39 0.20 -9.88 -10.39
N PRO A 40 0.29 -9.68 -11.73
CA PRO A 40 1.52 -9.14 -12.29
C PRO A 40 1.84 -7.74 -11.79
N LEU A 41 0.82 -6.91 -11.59
CA LEU A 41 1.01 -5.54 -11.09
C LEU A 41 1.56 -5.54 -9.67
N LEU A 42 1.01 -6.38 -8.80
CA LEU A 42 1.51 -6.51 -7.43
C LEU A 42 2.94 -7.04 -7.41
N ALA A 43 3.24 -8.06 -8.21
CA ALA A 43 4.59 -8.61 -8.28
C ALA A 43 5.59 -7.54 -8.72
N GLY A 44 5.24 -6.77 -9.74
CA GLY A 44 6.10 -5.68 -10.22
C GLY A 44 6.27 -4.57 -9.20
N ALA A 45 5.18 -4.20 -8.52
CA ALA A 45 5.23 -3.16 -7.48
C ALA A 45 6.13 -3.58 -6.32
N LEU A 46 6.03 -4.84 -5.91
CA LEU A 46 6.84 -5.36 -4.79
C LEU A 46 8.32 -5.45 -5.13
N ALA A 47 8.64 -5.66 -6.39
CA ALA A 47 10.04 -5.70 -6.83
C ALA A 47 10.66 -4.30 -6.90
N GLY A 48 9.83 -3.27 -6.88
CA GLY A 48 10.30 -1.88 -6.97
C GLY A 48 10.55 -1.24 -5.61
N GLU A 49 10.69 0.08 -5.62
CA GLU A 49 11.10 0.85 -4.45
C GLU A 49 9.98 1.56 -3.71
N ALA A 50 8.71 1.39 -4.13
CA ALA A 50 7.59 2.04 -3.47
C ALA A 50 7.60 1.73 -1.96
N PHE A 51 7.33 2.73 -1.13
CA PHE A 51 7.31 2.53 0.32
C PHE A 51 6.03 1.83 0.78
N TYR A 52 4.99 1.84 -0.03
CA TYR A 52 3.70 1.27 0.31
C TYR A 52 3.09 0.58 -0.90
N VAL A 53 2.64 -0.64 -0.72
CA VAL A 53 1.90 -1.37 -1.75
C VAL A 53 0.65 -1.92 -1.09
N GLY A 54 -0.51 -1.41 -1.47
CA GLY A 54 -1.79 -1.82 -0.93
C GLY A 54 -2.69 -2.43 -1.97
N ALA A 55 -3.59 -3.29 -1.53
CA ALA A 55 -4.53 -3.95 -2.42
C ALA A 55 -5.91 -4.08 -1.77
N LEU A 56 -6.95 -3.82 -2.54
CA LEU A 56 -8.32 -4.07 -2.11
C LEU A 56 -8.63 -5.57 -2.16
N GLY A 57 -9.62 -5.96 -1.39
CA GLY A 57 -10.12 -7.32 -1.38
C GLY A 57 -10.22 -7.87 0.04
N SER A 58 -11.06 -8.89 0.22
CA SER A 58 -11.25 -9.52 1.51
C SER A 58 -9.97 -10.22 1.98
N ARG A 59 -9.92 -10.53 3.29
CA ARG A 59 -8.80 -11.29 3.85
C ARG A 59 -8.61 -12.61 3.12
N ARG A 60 -9.70 -13.29 2.81
CA ARG A 60 -9.66 -14.55 2.07
C ARG A 60 -9.02 -14.36 0.69
N ASN A 61 -9.39 -13.30 0.01
CA ASN A 61 -8.86 -13.01 -1.32
C ASN A 61 -7.37 -12.66 -1.24
N GLN A 62 -6.96 -11.95 -0.20
CA GLN A 62 -5.55 -11.63 0.02
C GLN A 62 -4.72 -12.89 0.24
N GLU A 63 -5.22 -13.83 1.04
CA GLU A 63 -4.54 -15.10 1.27
C GLU A 63 -4.38 -15.89 -0.02
N ARG A 64 -5.41 -15.93 -0.83
CA ARG A 64 -5.38 -16.62 -2.12
C ARG A 64 -4.33 -16.00 -3.04
N ARG A 65 -4.32 -14.68 -3.14
CA ARG A 65 -3.34 -13.97 -3.95
C ARG A 65 -1.92 -14.22 -3.47
N ARG A 66 -1.73 -14.19 -2.16
CA ARG A 66 -0.42 -14.45 -1.57
C ARG A 66 0.09 -15.84 -1.96
N GLY A 67 -0.79 -16.85 -1.90
CA GLY A 67 -0.42 -18.20 -2.30
C GLY A 67 0.00 -18.29 -3.75
N VAL A 68 -0.75 -17.65 -4.64
CA VAL A 68 -0.42 -17.66 -6.07
C VAL A 68 0.90 -16.96 -6.34
N LEU A 69 1.11 -15.80 -5.73
CA LEU A 69 2.36 -15.04 -5.93
C LEU A 69 3.57 -15.81 -5.39
N LEU A 70 3.39 -16.49 -4.25
CA LEU A 70 4.45 -17.32 -3.69
C LEU A 70 4.84 -18.44 -4.67
N GLU A 71 3.84 -19.10 -5.27
CA GLU A 71 4.08 -20.14 -6.28
C GLU A 71 4.78 -19.60 -7.51
N GLN A 72 4.54 -18.33 -7.84
CA GLN A 72 5.19 -17.67 -8.97
C GLN A 72 6.60 -17.20 -8.67
N GLY A 73 7.07 -17.43 -7.45
CA GLY A 73 8.44 -17.12 -7.07
C GLY A 73 8.64 -15.77 -6.40
N VAL A 74 7.59 -15.07 -6.01
CA VAL A 74 7.73 -13.81 -5.26
C VAL A 74 8.21 -14.14 -3.84
N PRO A 75 9.32 -13.56 -3.38
CA PRO A 75 9.84 -13.86 -2.03
C PRO A 75 8.87 -13.46 -0.93
N GLU A 76 8.85 -14.22 0.16
CA GLU A 76 7.97 -13.93 1.29
C GLU A 76 8.20 -12.54 1.87
N GLU A 77 9.44 -12.08 1.93
CA GLU A 77 9.74 -10.74 2.44
C GLU A 77 9.03 -9.66 1.63
N GLN A 78 8.92 -9.85 0.33
CA GLN A 78 8.19 -8.91 -0.51
C GLN A 78 6.69 -9.02 -0.28
N LEU A 79 6.17 -10.23 -0.14
CA LEU A 79 4.75 -10.45 0.11
C LEU A 79 4.31 -9.84 1.45
N ASP A 80 5.18 -9.84 2.44
CA ASP A 80 4.89 -9.24 3.75
C ASP A 80 4.73 -7.71 3.67
N ARG A 81 5.17 -7.10 2.60
CA ARG A 81 5.00 -5.67 2.39
C ARG A 81 3.62 -5.28 1.87
N ILE A 82 2.83 -6.24 1.43
CA ILE A 82 1.49 -5.93 0.93
C ILE A 82 0.57 -5.57 2.09
N SER A 83 -0.02 -4.38 2.01
CA SER A 83 -1.12 -4.00 2.90
C SER A 83 -2.41 -4.52 2.29
N GLY A 84 -2.85 -5.66 2.74
CA GLY A 84 -4.03 -6.33 2.19
C GLY A 84 -4.84 -7.02 3.29
N PRO A 85 -6.07 -6.58 3.48
CA PRO A 85 -6.77 -5.46 2.85
C PRO A 85 -6.15 -4.11 3.21
N ALA A 86 -6.08 -3.21 2.24
CA ALA A 86 -5.53 -1.87 2.49
C ALA A 86 -6.45 -1.08 3.42
N GLY A 87 -5.84 -0.35 4.35
CA GLY A 87 -6.55 0.55 5.25
C GLY A 87 -6.30 0.24 6.71
N LEU A 88 -6.54 1.23 7.55
CA LEU A 88 -6.55 1.07 9.00
C LEU A 88 -7.91 0.56 9.45
N ASP A 89 -7.94 -0.11 10.58
CA ASP A 89 -9.19 -0.62 11.18
C ASP A 89 -9.93 0.54 11.85
N LEU A 90 -10.72 1.25 11.07
CA LEU A 90 -11.52 2.38 11.53
C LEU A 90 -13.02 2.06 11.57
N GLY A 91 -13.40 0.82 11.25
CA GLY A 91 -14.81 0.47 11.12
C GLY A 91 -15.46 1.15 9.92
N ALA A 92 -14.69 1.42 8.87
CA ALA A 92 -15.17 2.13 7.69
C ALA A 92 -16.34 1.37 7.05
N ALA A 93 -17.43 2.07 6.77
CA ALA A 93 -18.64 1.48 6.23
C ALA A 93 -19.03 2.04 4.86
N SER A 94 -18.54 3.22 4.51
CA SER A 94 -18.85 3.85 3.22
C SER A 94 -17.61 3.88 2.33
N PRO A 95 -17.78 4.05 1.01
CA PRO A 95 -16.63 4.21 0.13
C PRO A 95 -15.71 5.37 0.55
N ALA A 96 -16.29 6.48 1.00
CA ALA A 96 -15.48 7.62 1.44
C ALA A 96 -14.69 7.28 2.70
N GLU A 97 -15.30 6.58 3.65
CA GLU A 97 -14.60 6.14 4.86
C GLU A 97 -13.51 5.13 4.55
N THR A 98 -13.78 4.23 3.62
CA THR A 98 -12.78 3.26 3.17
C THR A 98 -11.58 3.96 2.54
N ALA A 99 -11.83 4.95 1.69
CA ALA A 99 -10.74 5.72 1.10
C ALA A 99 -9.93 6.45 2.17
N LEU A 100 -10.61 7.02 3.17
CA LEU A 100 -9.93 7.70 4.28
C LEU A 100 -9.05 6.71 5.05
N SER A 101 -9.54 5.51 5.31
CA SER A 101 -8.78 4.51 6.04
C SER A 101 -7.51 4.09 5.27
N MET A 102 -7.60 4.01 3.95
CA MET A 102 -6.45 3.66 3.13
C MET A 102 -5.40 4.78 3.12
N LEU A 103 -5.83 6.02 2.97
CA LEU A 103 -4.92 7.16 3.03
C LEU A 103 -4.27 7.28 4.40
N ALA A 104 -5.03 7.01 5.45
CA ALA A 104 -4.49 7.03 6.81
C ALA A 104 -3.40 5.96 7.00
N GLU A 105 -3.61 4.77 6.45
CA GLU A 105 -2.58 3.73 6.52
C GLU A 105 -1.33 4.13 5.76
N ILE A 106 -1.48 4.69 4.57
CA ILE A 106 -0.34 5.15 3.78
C ILE A 106 0.47 6.17 4.58
N LEU A 107 -0.21 7.12 5.21
CA LEU A 107 0.46 8.12 6.03
C LEU A 107 1.21 7.50 7.21
N ALA A 108 0.56 6.55 7.89
CA ALA A 108 1.15 5.87 9.03
C ALA A 108 2.39 5.07 8.62
N VAL A 109 2.31 4.34 7.52
CA VAL A 109 3.43 3.55 7.01
C VAL A 109 4.60 4.46 6.64
N ARG A 110 4.32 5.59 5.98
CA ARG A 110 5.35 6.55 5.62
C ARG A 110 6.08 7.09 6.86
N ALA A 111 5.34 7.33 7.94
CA ALA A 111 5.91 7.84 9.18
C ALA A 111 6.50 6.75 10.07
N GLY A 112 6.36 5.47 9.70
CA GLY A 112 6.82 4.36 10.52
C GLY A 112 5.98 4.17 11.78
N ARG A 113 4.68 4.45 11.70
CA ARG A 113 3.76 4.37 12.83
C ARG A 113 2.62 3.40 12.54
N GLU A 114 1.96 2.95 13.60
CA GLU A 114 0.85 2.01 13.47
C GLU A 114 -0.49 2.68 13.28
N GLY A 115 -0.60 3.98 13.61
CA GLY A 115 -1.83 4.72 13.39
C GLY A 115 -2.85 4.63 14.51
N GLY A 116 -2.43 4.29 15.72
CA GLY A 116 -3.30 4.29 16.89
C GLY A 116 -3.66 5.71 17.33
N ARG A 117 -4.45 5.81 18.41
CA ARG A 117 -4.87 7.12 18.91
C ARG A 117 -3.69 7.88 19.53
N LEU A 118 -3.58 9.17 19.21
CA LEU A 118 -2.51 10.00 19.76
C LEU A 118 -2.51 9.98 21.28
N ARG A 119 -3.67 9.96 21.91
CA ARG A 119 -3.80 9.95 23.36
C ARG A 119 -3.08 8.77 24.01
N ASP A 120 -2.93 7.68 23.27
CA ASP A 120 -2.32 6.44 23.76
C ASP A 120 -0.87 6.32 23.32
N SER A 121 -0.36 7.26 22.54
CA SER A 121 1.00 7.24 22.04
C SER A 121 1.92 8.07 22.95
N ARG A 122 3.15 7.59 23.11
CA ARG A 122 4.20 8.32 23.85
C ARG A 122 5.23 8.92 22.91
N GLU A 123 5.05 8.70 21.61
CA GLU A 123 5.96 9.25 20.63
C GLU A 123 5.65 10.72 20.37
N ARG A 124 6.59 11.40 19.73
CA ARG A 124 6.40 12.80 19.34
C ARG A 124 5.18 12.90 18.44
N ILE A 125 4.35 13.90 18.67
CA ILE A 125 3.14 14.09 17.89
C ILE A 125 3.49 14.31 16.42
N HIS A 126 4.47 15.19 16.15
CA HIS A 126 4.93 15.41 14.78
C HIS A 126 6.17 14.57 14.55
N ALA A 127 6.08 13.67 13.56
CA ALA A 127 7.22 12.86 13.18
C ALA A 127 8.33 13.73 12.63
N GLU A 128 9.57 13.26 12.76
CA GLU A 128 10.69 13.89 12.10
C GLU A 128 10.47 13.84 10.59
N PRO A 129 10.90 14.86 9.85
CA PRO A 129 10.85 14.76 8.39
C PRO A 129 11.56 13.50 7.92
N ALA A 130 11.01 12.86 6.90
CA ALA A 130 11.61 11.64 6.37
C ALA A 130 13.06 11.92 5.98
N GLN A 131 13.96 11.03 6.35
CA GLN A 131 15.34 11.13 5.96
C GLN A 131 15.44 10.98 4.46
N ARG A 132 15.97 11.98 3.80
CA ARG A 132 16.22 11.93 2.37
C ARG A 132 17.64 11.45 2.17
N ILE A 133 17.74 10.21 1.91
CA ILE A 133 19.04 9.60 1.73
C ILE A 133 19.39 9.58 0.26
#